data_77139a7d25b0c4257b1616f3e0884cce
#
_entry.id   77139a7d25b0c4257b1616f3e0884cce
#
_cell.length_a   1.000
_cell.length_b   1.000
_cell.length_c   1.000
_cell.angle_alpha   90.00
_cell.angle_beta   90.00
_cell.angle_gamma   90.00
#
_symmetry.space_group_name_H-M   'P 1'
#
loop_
_entity.id
_entity.type
_entity.pdbx_description
1 polymer ?
#
loop_
_entity_poly.entity_id
_entity_poly.type
_entity_poly.pdbx_seq_one_letter_code
_entity_poly.pdbx_strand_id
1 'polypeptide(L)'
;KLSEEENFSPDSDWMPKVVMIAKNTFVWLNQLSKQYGRQIERLDQIPDETLDQLASWGFTGLWLIGLWERSEASRRIKQMCGNPDAVSSAYSLARYQIAERLGGELSYQNLNQRCTARGIRLASDMVPNHMGIDSDWVYEHPDWFIQSDQSPFPAYTFNGPDLSTRPGISINLEDHYYSRSDAAVVFKHYDHGNSRTRFIYHGNDGTSMPWNDTAQLNYLNPEVREAVIQTILSVARKFPIIRFDAAMTLTKKHFQRLWFPQPGSGGDIPSRAE
;
A
#
# COMPACT_ATOMS: atom_id res chain seq x y z
N LYS A 1 25.65 0.66 25.65
CA LYS A 1 25.06 -0.61 25.13
C LYS A 1 23.92 -0.96 26.05
N LEU A 2 22.73 -0.49 25.74
CA LEU A 2 21.49 -1.02 26.30
C LEU A 2 21.21 -2.28 25.51
N SER A 3 21.39 -3.44 26.10
CA SER A 3 20.77 -4.66 25.64
C SER A 3 19.29 -4.52 25.99
N GLU A 4 18.46 -4.06 25.10
CA GLU A 4 17.04 -4.34 25.19
C GLU A 4 16.92 -5.85 25.03
N GLU A 5 16.58 -6.54 26.10
CA GLU A 5 16.10 -7.92 26.03
C GLU A 5 14.83 -7.84 25.17
N GLU A 6 14.88 -8.41 23.97
CA GLU A 6 13.73 -8.59 23.11
C GLU A 6 12.73 -9.49 23.84
N ASN A 7 11.77 -8.87 24.47
CA ASN A 7 10.65 -9.57 25.09
C ASN A 7 9.62 -9.90 24.01
N PHE A 8 9.91 -10.90 23.20
CA PHE A 8 8.87 -11.48 22.36
C PHE A 8 7.83 -12.14 23.25
N SER A 9 6.59 -11.64 23.22
CA SER A 9 5.50 -12.41 23.79
C SER A 9 5.49 -13.79 23.12
N PRO A 10 5.21 -14.88 23.84
CA PRO A 10 5.25 -16.22 23.26
C PRO A 10 4.07 -16.40 22.28
N ASP A 11 4.21 -15.84 21.09
CA ASP A 11 3.23 -15.98 19.99
C ASP A 11 3.01 -17.45 19.61
N SER A 12 3.98 -18.33 19.94
CA SER A 12 3.86 -19.77 19.82
C SER A 12 2.65 -20.37 20.55
N ASP A 13 2.14 -19.72 21.58
CA ASP A 13 1.03 -20.24 22.38
C ASP A 13 -0.32 -20.07 21.68
N TRP A 14 -0.47 -19.04 20.85
CA TRP A 14 -1.75 -18.70 20.22
C TRP A 14 -1.68 -18.67 18.67
N MET A 15 -0.58 -18.25 18.06
CA MET A 15 -0.48 -18.07 16.61
C MET A 15 -0.80 -19.34 15.81
N PRO A 16 -0.32 -20.54 16.17
CA PRO A 16 -0.67 -21.77 15.48
C PRO A 16 -2.15 -22.16 15.57
N LYS A 17 -2.89 -21.57 16.51
CA LYS A 17 -4.30 -21.86 16.77
C LYS A 17 -5.26 -20.83 16.20
N VAL A 18 -4.72 -19.80 15.52
CA VAL A 18 -5.55 -18.73 14.92
C VAL A 18 -6.39 -19.30 13.79
N VAL A 19 -7.69 -19.08 13.88
CA VAL A 19 -8.64 -19.30 12.79
C VAL A 19 -9.06 -17.94 12.26
N MET A 20 -8.56 -17.60 11.07
CA MET A 20 -8.68 -16.24 10.53
C MET A 20 -9.74 -16.16 9.45
N ILE A 21 -10.55 -15.12 9.48
CA ILE A 21 -11.42 -14.70 8.38
C ILE A 21 -10.92 -13.38 7.80
N ALA A 22 -10.89 -13.31 6.47
CA ALA A 22 -10.55 -12.08 5.75
C ALA A 22 -11.79 -11.35 5.28
N LYS A 23 -11.79 -10.03 5.45
CA LYS A 23 -12.86 -9.14 4.96
C LYS A 23 -12.23 -7.98 4.20
N ASN A 24 -12.67 -7.75 2.96
CA ASN A 24 -12.46 -6.46 2.32
C ASN A 24 -13.30 -5.43 3.09
N THR A 25 -12.66 -4.48 3.74
CA THR A 25 -13.31 -3.63 4.74
C THR A 25 -14.48 -2.86 4.17
N PHE A 26 -14.33 -2.15 3.06
CA PHE A 26 -15.42 -1.36 2.48
C PHE A 26 -16.56 -2.22 1.95
N VAL A 27 -16.23 -3.35 1.32
CA VAL A 27 -17.25 -4.29 0.82
C VAL A 27 -18.04 -4.88 1.99
N TRP A 28 -17.34 -5.25 3.05
CA TRP A 28 -17.99 -5.82 4.23
C TRP A 28 -18.91 -4.83 4.93
N LEU A 29 -18.48 -3.58 5.12
CA LEU A 29 -19.33 -2.53 5.69
C LEU A 29 -20.59 -2.28 4.84
N ASN A 30 -20.48 -2.31 3.51
CA ASN A 30 -21.62 -2.21 2.62
C ASN A 30 -22.58 -3.41 2.76
N GLN A 31 -22.03 -4.63 2.87
CA GLN A 31 -22.84 -5.84 3.11
C GLN A 31 -23.57 -5.75 4.45
N LEU A 32 -22.91 -5.31 5.51
CA LEU A 32 -23.51 -5.11 6.83
C LEU A 32 -24.59 -4.02 6.78
N SER A 33 -24.37 -2.94 6.04
CA SER A 33 -25.39 -1.90 5.84
C SER A 33 -26.67 -2.46 5.25
N LYS A 34 -26.56 -3.31 4.25
CA LYS A 34 -27.71 -3.99 3.63
C LYS A 34 -28.37 -4.98 4.59
N GLN A 35 -27.57 -5.78 5.28
CA GLN A 35 -28.06 -6.79 6.22
C GLN A 35 -28.85 -6.18 7.38
N TYR A 36 -28.37 -5.06 7.93
CA TYR A 36 -28.98 -4.41 9.09
C TYR A 36 -29.94 -3.27 8.73
N GLY A 37 -30.13 -2.97 7.44
CA GLY A 37 -31.04 -1.92 6.98
C GLY A 37 -30.68 -0.52 7.47
N ARG A 38 -29.41 -0.26 7.77
CA ARG A 38 -28.89 1.03 8.22
C ARG A 38 -27.49 1.29 7.67
N GLN A 39 -27.09 2.55 7.64
CA GLN A 39 -25.76 2.95 7.17
C GLN A 39 -24.68 2.51 8.16
N ILE A 40 -23.73 1.69 7.70
CA ILE A 40 -22.55 1.23 8.42
C ILE A 40 -21.35 1.52 7.53
N GLU A 41 -20.63 2.59 7.85
CA GLU A 41 -19.51 3.10 7.04
C GLU A 41 -18.21 3.17 7.81
N ARG A 42 -18.27 3.11 9.16
CA ARG A 42 -17.11 3.17 10.03
C ARG A 42 -16.96 1.89 10.84
N LEU A 43 -15.74 1.65 11.29
CA LEU A 43 -15.40 0.43 12.05
C LEU A 43 -16.14 0.35 13.39
N ASP A 44 -16.37 1.49 14.06
CA ASP A 44 -17.12 1.56 15.31
C ASP A 44 -18.62 1.30 15.16
N GLN A 45 -19.12 1.31 13.94
CA GLN A 45 -20.53 1.02 13.63
C GLN A 45 -20.82 -0.46 13.36
N ILE A 46 -19.78 -1.28 13.22
CA ILE A 46 -19.95 -2.73 13.06
C ILE A 46 -20.73 -3.28 14.25
N PRO A 47 -21.87 -3.97 14.02
CA PRO A 47 -22.71 -4.47 15.11
C PRO A 47 -22.00 -5.50 16.00
N ASP A 48 -22.28 -5.45 17.31
CA ASP A 48 -21.79 -6.46 18.25
C ASP A 48 -22.28 -7.86 17.90
N GLU A 49 -23.50 -7.98 17.40
CA GLU A 49 -24.09 -9.25 16.94
C GLU A 49 -23.26 -9.89 15.81
N THR A 50 -22.69 -9.07 14.93
CA THR A 50 -21.79 -9.57 13.88
C THR A 50 -20.52 -10.14 14.48
N LEU A 51 -19.92 -9.46 15.46
CA LEU A 51 -18.72 -9.92 16.14
C LEU A 51 -18.97 -11.17 16.98
N ASP A 52 -20.12 -11.22 17.67
CA ASP A 52 -20.57 -12.40 18.43
C ASP A 52 -20.75 -13.61 17.50
N GLN A 53 -21.31 -13.39 16.32
CA GLN A 53 -21.48 -14.44 15.31
C GLN A 53 -20.14 -14.98 14.83
N LEU A 54 -19.16 -14.10 14.52
CA LEU A 54 -17.81 -14.52 14.12
C LEU A 54 -17.15 -15.35 15.23
N ALA A 55 -17.24 -14.91 16.49
CA ALA A 55 -16.70 -15.64 17.63
C ALA A 55 -17.40 -17.01 17.81
N SER A 56 -18.73 -17.07 17.68
CA SER A 56 -19.49 -18.31 17.78
C SER A 56 -19.15 -19.32 16.70
N TRP A 57 -18.70 -18.86 15.53
CA TRP A 57 -18.19 -19.72 14.45
C TRP A 57 -16.75 -20.18 14.66
N GLY A 58 -16.10 -19.74 15.74
CA GLY A 58 -14.74 -20.14 16.09
C GLY A 58 -13.65 -19.31 15.46
N PHE A 59 -13.96 -18.16 14.83
CA PHE A 59 -12.93 -17.24 14.34
C PHE A 59 -12.26 -16.52 15.50
N THR A 60 -10.94 -16.53 15.50
CA THR A 60 -10.08 -15.88 16.51
C THR A 60 -9.18 -14.79 15.89
N GLY A 61 -9.23 -14.62 14.57
CA GLY A 61 -8.54 -13.57 13.84
C GLY A 61 -9.44 -12.95 12.77
N LEU A 62 -9.43 -11.63 12.67
CA LEU A 62 -10.14 -10.87 11.66
C LEU A 62 -9.13 -10.03 10.88
N TRP A 63 -8.85 -10.43 9.64
CA TRP A 63 -8.01 -9.69 8.74
C TRP A 63 -8.84 -8.70 7.93
N LEU A 64 -8.61 -7.41 8.18
CA LEU A 64 -9.29 -6.32 7.52
C LEU A 64 -8.42 -5.78 6.37
N ILE A 65 -8.79 -6.10 5.14
CA ILE A 65 -8.11 -5.66 3.93
C ILE A 65 -8.53 -4.22 3.61
N GLY A 66 -7.54 -3.34 3.45
CA GLY A 66 -7.79 -1.97 2.98
C GLY A 66 -8.17 -0.97 4.09
N LEU A 67 -7.58 -1.09 5.27
CA LEU A 67 -7.76 -0.18 6.41
C LEU A 67 -7.06 1.16 6.26
N TRP A 68 -5.94 1.20 5.53
CA TRP A 68 -5.05 2.34 5.47
C TRP A 68 -5.55 3.41 4.49
N GLU A 69 -5.10 4.66 4.68
CA GLU A 69 -5.36 5.73 3.71
C GLU A 69 -4.79 5.37 2.34
N ARG A 70 -5.66 5.36 1.33
CA ARG A 70 -5.34 4.94 -0.03
C ARG A 70 -4.99 6.11 -0.93
N SER A 71 -4.24 5.84 -1.97
CA SER A 71 -3.92 6.76 -3.05
C SER A 71 -5.18 7.30 -3.72
N GLU A 72 -5.35 8.62 -3.74
CA GLU A 72 -6.41 9.28 -4.51
C GLU A 72 -6.17 9.16 -6.01
N ALA A 73 -4.90 9.21 -6.43
CA ALA A 73 -4.51 9.01 -7.83
C ALA A 73 -4.93 7.63 -8.34
N SER A 74 -4.83 6.58 -7.50
CA SER A 74 -5.31 5.22 -7.85
C SER A 74 -6.79 5.22 -8.25
N ARG A 75 -7.63 5.93 -7.52
CA ARG A 75 -9.05 6.08 -7.84
C ARG A 75 -9.26 6.82 -9.14
N ARG A 76 -8.60 7.98 -9.28
CA ARG A 76 -8.72 8.83 -10.49
C ARG A 76 -8.30 8.11 -11.76
N ILE A 77 -7.20 7.36 -11.72
CA ILE A 77 -6.73 6.56 -12.85
C ILE A 77 -7.81 5.58 -13.30
N LYS A 78 -8.40 4.83 -12.36
CA LYS A 78 -9.44 3.84 -12.67
C LYS A 78 -10.70 4.49 -13.25
N GLN A 79 -11.10 5.64 -12.72
CA GLN A 79 -12.25 6.40 -13.22
C GLN A 79 -12.01 6.88 -14.64
N MET A 80 -10.83 7.43 -14.94
CA MET A 80 -10.45 7.86 -16.29
C MET A 80 -10.34 6.69 -17.26
N CYS A 81 -9.99 5.49 -16.79
CA CYS A 81 -9.99 4.27 -17.59
C CYS A 81 -11.36 3.61 -17.77
N GLY A 82 -12.47 4.31 -17.42
CA GLY A 82 -13.83 3.89 -17.73
C GLY A 82 -14.55 3.16 -16.61
N ASN A 83 -14.09 3.26 -15.35
CA ASN A 83 -14.80 2.76 -14.19
C ASN A 83 -15.17 3.93 -13.25
N PRO A 84 -16.31 4.60 -13.46
CA PRO A 84 -16.71 5.78 -12.70
C PRO A 84 -16.91 5.50 -11.20
N ASP A 85 -17.27 4.28 -10.83
CA ASP A 85 -17.51 3.86 -9.44
C ASP A 85 -16.27 3.28 -8.78
N ALA A 86 -15.11 3.37 -9.43
CA ALA A 86 -13.87 2.80 -8.92
C ALA A 86 -13.45 3.40 -7.59
N VAL A 87 -12.97 2.54 -6.71
CA VAL A 87 -12.27 2.91 -5.48
C VAL A 87 -10.76 2.67 -5.64
N SER A 88 -9.97 3.36 -4.84
CA SER A 88 -8.52 3.17 -4.80
C SER A 88 -8.15 1.73 -4.41
N SER A 89 -7.03 1.25 -4.93
CA SER A 89 -6.48 -0.04 -4.54
C SER A 89 -6.17 -0.07 -3.04
N ALA A 90 -6.48 -1.19 -2.39
CA ALA A 90 -6.10 -1.45 -1.00
C ALA A 90 -4.57 -1.54 -0.80
N TYR A 91 -3.81 -1.71 -1.88
CA TYR A 91 -2.36 -1.89 -1.93
C TYR A 91 -1.61 -0.71 -2.58
N SER A 92 -2.31 0.37 -2.90
CA SER A 92 -1.73 1.64 -3.31
C SER A 92 -2.01 2.68 -2.22
N LEU A 93 -1.05 2.88 -1.32
CA LEU A 93 -1.26 3.60 -0.07
C LEU A 93 -0.69 5.01 -0.11
N ALA A 94 -1.49 5.97 0.39
CA ALA A 94 -1.03 7.33 0.64
C ALA A 94 -0.19 7.39 1.92
N ARG A 95 -0.63 6.71 2.98
CA ARG A 95 0.04 6.64 4.29
C ARG A 95 -0.50 5.50 5.14
N TYR A 96 0.27 5.10 6.16
CA TYR A 96 -0.13 4.08 7.14
C TYR A 96 -0.89 4.69 8.33
N GLN A 97 -2.03 5.29 8.03
CA GLN A 97 -3.02 5.76 9.00
C GLN A 97 -4.34 5.07 8.70
N ILE A 98 -5.10 4.75 9.74
CA ILE A 98 -6.46 4.22 9.55
C ILE A 98 -7.26 5.26 8.79
N ALA A 99 -7.91 4.84 7.70
CA ALA A 99 -8.61 5.76 6.82
C ALA A 99 -9.67 6.58 7.58
N GLU A 100 -9.66 7.90 7.38
CA GLU A 100 -10.64 8.80 7.99
C GLU A 100 -12.08 8.42 7.59
N ARG A 101 -12.27 7.93 6.38
CA ARG A 101 -13.54 7.42 5.91
C ARG A 101 -14.06 6.22 6.72
N LEU A 102 -13.17 5.47 7.35
CA LEU A 102 -13.51 4.36 8.26
C LEU A 102 -13.68 4.81 9.72
N GLY A 103 -13.57 6.12 9.99
CA GLY A 103 -13.64 6.71 11.31
C GLY A 103 -12.29 6.88 12.00
N GLY A 104 -11.19 6.67 11.29
CA GLY A 104 -9.84 6.90 11.78
C GLY A 104 -9.44 6.04 12.99
N GLU A 105 -8.47 6.52 13.73
CA GLU A 105 -7.87 5.82 14.87
C GLU A 105 -8.88 5.47 15.97
N LEU A 106 -9.78 6.39 16.30
CA LEU A 106 -10.76 6.16 17.36
C LEU A 106 -11.74 5.03 17.03
N SER A 107 -12.16 4.98 15.78
CA SER A 107 -13.05 3.92 15.27
C SER A 107 -12.35 2.56 15.29
N TYR A 108 -11.07 2.52 14.92
CA TYR A 108 -10.23 1.33 15.03
C TYR A 108 -10.10 0.86 16.48
N GLN A 109 -9.78 1.75 17.42
CA GLN A 109 -9.61 1.42 18.82
C GLN A 109 -10.89 0.84 19.43
N ASN A 110 -12.05 1.42 19.07
CA ASN A 110 -13.34 0.90 19.47
C ASN A 110 -13.57 -0.54 18.96
N LEU A 111 -13.35 -0.79 17.68
CA LEU A 111 -13.48 -2.14 17.10
C LEU A 111 -12.49 -3.11 17.74
N ASN A 112 -11.23 -2.71 17.89
CA ASN A 112 -10.20 -3.55 18.49
C ASN A 112 -10.55 -3.99 19.91
N GLN A 113 -11.04 -3.08 20.73
CA GLN A 113 -11.50 -3.39 22.09
C GLN A 113 -12.64 -4.42 22.09
N ARG A 114 -13.64 -4.23 21.23
CA ARG A 114 -14.78 -5.15 21.13
C ARG A 114 -14.40 -6.53 20.58
N CYS A 115 -13.48 -6.57 19.60
CA CYS A 115 -12.94 -7.82 19.08
C CYS A 115 -12.11 -8.55 20.15
N THR A 116 -11.24 -7.85 20.86
CA THR A 116 -10.42 -8.43 21.93
C THR A 116 -11.26 -9.04 23.04
N ALA A 117 -12.36 -8.37 23.44
CA ALA A 117 -13.30 -8.89 24.43
C ALA A 117 -13.96 -10.23 24.00
N ARG A 118 -13.94 -10.55 22.71
CA ARG A 118 -14.48 -11.79 22.11
C ARG A 118 -13.39 -12.80 21.71
N GLY A 119 -12.14 -12.54 22.08
CA GLY A 119 -11.00 -13.38 21.70
C GLY A 119 -10.62 -13.30 20.22
N ILE A 120 -11.04 -12.24 19.52
CA ILE A 120 -10.71 -12.00 18.12
C ILE A 120 -9.57 -10.98 18.04
N ARG A 121 -8.46 -11.36 17.41
CA ARG A 121 -7.34 -10.48 17.10
C ARG A 121 -7.51 -9.85 15.73
N LEU A 122 -7.25 -8.55 15.60
CA LEU A 122 -7.24 -7.87 14.32
C LEU A 122 -5.92 -8.12 13.58
N ALA A 123 -6.02 -8.30 12.27
CA ALA A 123 -4.89 -8.40 11.37
C ALA A 123 -4.99 -7.32 10.26
N SER A 124 -3.84 -6.88 9.78
CA SER A 124 -3.74 -5.93 8.68
C SER A 124 -2.66 -6.32 7.68
N ASP A 125 -2.70 -5.67 6.53
CA ASP A 125 -1.61 -5.73 5.55
C ASP A 125 -0.53 -4.69 5.85
N MET A 126 0.69 -5.02 5.46
CA MET A 126 1.81 -4.10 5.29
C MET A 126 2.42 -4.34 3.90
N VAL A 127 2.61 -3.28 3.13
CA VAL A 127 3.08 -3.34 1.74
C VAL A 127 4.46 -2.68 1.67
N PRO A 128 5.54 -3.40 1.96
CA PRO A 128 6.85 -2.77 2.09
C PRO A 128 7.52 -2.46 0.75
N ASN A 129 7.05 -3.02 -0.36
CA ASN A 129 7.69 -2.89 -1.67
C ASN A 129 7.52 -1.50 -2.29
N HIS A 130 6.37 -0.87 -2.11
CA HIS A 130 5.99 0.36 -2.80
C HIS A 130 5.00 1.19 -1.99
N MET A 131 4.83 2.45 -2.41
CA MET A 131 3.76 3.34 -1.96
C MET A 131 2.88 3.74 -3.15
N GLY A 132 1.77 4.43 -2.90
CA GLY A 132 0.99 5.07 -3.96
C GLY A 132 1.80 6.17 -4.65
N ILE A 133 1.51 6.44 -5.94
CA ILE A 133 2.23 7.47 -6.73
C ILE A 133 2.04 8.88 -6.17
N ASP A 134 1.00 9.12 -5.39
CA ASP A 134 0.68 10.37 -4.69
C ASP A 134 0.78 10.23 -3.17
N SER A 135 1.57 9.28 -2.68
CA SER A 135 1.83 9.11 -1.25
C SER A 135 2.58 10.29 -0.65
N ASP A 136 2.45 10.47 0.66
CA ASP A 136 3.19 11.51 1.38
C ASP A 136 4.69 11.43 1.08
N TRP A 137 5.26 10.24 1.03
CA TRP A 137 6.69 10.06 0.76
C TRP A 137 7.10 10.44 -0.66
N VAL A 138 6.23 10.29 -1.66
CA VAL A 138 6.52 10.77 -3.03
C VAL A 138 6.64 12.29 -3.06
N TYR A 139 5.85 13.00 -2.26
CA TYR A 139 5.93 14.46 -2.15
C TYR A 139 7.10 14.93 -1.29
N GLU A 140 7.31 14.31 -0.14
CA GLU A 140 8.24 14.78 0.88
C GLU A 140 9.66 14.24 0.67
N HIS A 141 9.78 13.03 0.14
CA HIS A 141 11.04 12.30 -0.04
C HIS A 141 11.11 11.62 -1.42
N PRO A 142 11.00 12.36 -2.53
CA PRO A 142 10.99 11.74 -3.86
C PRO A 142 12.27 10.95 -4.17
N ASP A 143 13.38 11.27 -3.51
CA ASP A 143 14.66 10.55 -3.66
C ASP A 143 14.69 9.17 -2.96
N TRP A 144 13.61 8.80 -2.26
CA TRP A 144 13.47 7.47 -1.66
C TRP A 144 13.01 6.40 -2.65
N PHE A 145 12.71 6.77 -3.88
CA PHE A 145 12.18 5.87 -4.89
C PHE A 145 13.19 5.57 -5.99
N ILE A 146 13.07 4.40 -6.61
CA ILE A 146 13.84 4.06 -7.82
C ILE A 146 13.45 5.04 -8.90
N GLN A 147 14.43 5.75 -9.47
CA GLN A 147 14.20 6.83 -10.41
C GLN A 147 15.35 7.03 -11.39
N SER A 148 15.07 7.81 -12.42
CA SER A 148 16.03 8.32 -13.42
C SER A 148 15.77 9.80 -13.68
N ASP A 149 16.79 10.54 -14.05
CA ASP A 149 16.66 11.95 -14.49
C ASP A 149 16.18 12.08 -15.94
N GLN A 150 16.18 10.97 -16.68
CA GLN A 150 15.73 10.91 -18.07
C GLN A 150 14.68 9.82 -18.24
N SER A 151 13.76 10.02 -19.21
CA SER A 151 12.84 8.97 -19.60
C SER A 151 13.60 7.75 -20.11
N PRO A 152 13.30 6.55 -19.61
CA PRO A 152 13.99 5.32 -20.04
C PRO A 152 13.72 4.96 -21.49
N PHE A 153 12.60 5.42 -22.05
CA PHE A 153 12.22 5.17 -23.45
C PHE A 153 11.88 6.49 -24.15
N PRO A 154 12.51 6.79 -25.32
CA PRO A 154 12.25 8.03 -26.07
C PRO A 154 10.81 8.20 -26.54
N ALA A 155 10.08 7.08 -26.70
CA ALA A 155 8.67 7.10 -27.13
C ALA A 155 7.69 7.49 -26.03
N TYR A 156 8.12 7.53 -24.77
CA TYR A 156 7.24 7.89 -23.67
C TYR A 156 6.85 9.37 -23.70
N THR A 157 5.57 9.64 -23.53
CA THR A 157 5.00 10.99 -23.40
C THR A 157 4.15 11.09 -22.15
N PHE A 158 4.07 12.30 -21.56
CA PHE A 158 3.45 12.54 -20.26
C PHE A 158 2.56 13.78 -20.30
N ASN A 159 1.64 13.84 -21.28
CA ASN A 159 0.76 15.00 -21.55
C ASN A 159 -0.62 14.85 -20.88
N GLY A 160 -0.89 13.73 -20.25
CA GLY A 160 -2.16 13.46 -19.59
C GLY A 160 -2.38 14.31 -18.33
N PRO A 161 -3.48 14.08 -17.62
CA PRO A 161 -3.86 14.89 -16.47
C PRO A 161 -2.85 14.78 -15.32
N ASP A 162 -2.67 15.89 -14.59
CA ASP A 162 -1.93 15.90 -13.34
C ASP A 162 -2.72 15.16 -12.26
N LEU A 163 -2.12 14.11 -11.70
CA LEU A 163 -2.70 13.27 -10.65
C LEU A 163 -2.34 13.75 -9.25
N SER A 164 -1.51 14.79 -9.14
CA SER A 164 -1.12 15.35 -7.84
C SER A 164 -2.32 15.90 -7.09
N THR A 165 -2.33 15.70 -5.77
CA THR A 165 -3.28 16.29 -4.83
C THR A 165 -2.67 17.41 -4.00
N ARG A 166 -1.37 17.70 -4.20
CA ARG A 166 -0.65 18.78 -3.49
C ARG A 166 -0.12 19.81 -4.48
N PRO A 167 -0.18 21.11 -4.14
CA PRO A 167 0.41 22.16 -4.97
C PRO A 167 1.95 22.01 -5.03
N GLY A 168 2.53 22.49 -6.09
CA GLY A 168 3.99 22.54 -6.26
C GLY A 168 4.62 21.28 -6.85
N ILE A 169 3.89 20.18 -6.94
CA ILE A 169 4.32 18.92 -7.56
C ILE A 169 3.30 18.51 -8.61
N SER A 170 3.76 18.10 -9.79
CA SER A 170 2.92 17.46 -10.81
C SER A 170 3.29 16.00 -10.96
N ILE A 171 2.28 15.13 -11.08
CA ILE A 171 2.42 13.68 -11.27
C ILE A 171 1.65 13.27 -12.51
N ASN A 172 2.35 12.80 -13.53
CA ASN A 172 1.76 12.40 -14.79
C ASN A 172 2.15 10.97 -15.15
N LEU A 173 1.13 10.14 -15.46
CA LEU A 173 1.36 8.84 -16.07
C LEU A 173 1.82 9.00 -17.52
N GLU A 174 2.44 7.97 -18.04
CA GLU A 174 2.70 7.86 -19.47
C GLU A 174 1.37 7.75 -20.24
N ASP A 175 1.25 8.46 -21.37
CA ASP A 175 -0.02 8.67 -22.06
C ASP A 175 -0.65 7.38 -22.60
N HIS A 176 0.16 6.41 -23.04
CA HIS A 176 -0.31 5.14 -23.58
C HIS A 176 -1.00 4.24 -22.56
N TYR A 177 -0.80 4.50 -21.27
CA TYR A 177 -1.55 3.81 -20.22
C TYR A 177 -3.06 4.06 -20.34
N TYR A 178 -3.47 5.30 -20.64
CA TYR A 178 -4.89 5.66 -20.77
C TYR A 178 -5.54 5.03 -22.01
N SER A 179 -4.78 4.81 -23.07
CA SER A 179 -5.22 4.08 -24.27
C SER A 179 -5.11 2.56 -24.14
N ARG A 180 -4.53 2.07 -23.05
CA ARG A 180 -4.27 0.64 -22.77
C ARG A 180 -3.40 -0.02 -23.85
N SER A 181 -2.51 0.76 -24.46
CA SER A 181 -1.62 0.28 -25.52
C SER A 181 -0.20 0.00 -25.03
N ASP A 182 0.18 0.48 -23.85
CA ASP A 182 1.48 0.22 -23.24
C ASP A 182 1.39 0.21 -21.69
N ALA A 183 2.25 -0.60 -21.07
CA ALA A 183 2.43 -0.66 -19.62
C ALA A 183 3.75 0.02 -19.26
N ALA A 184 3.76 1.35 -19.27
CA ALA A 184 4.93 2.14 -18.98
C ALA A 184 5.53 1.84 -17.61
N VAL A 185 6.85 1.80 -17.51
CA VAL A 185 7.57 1.42 -16.28
C VAL A 185 7.79 2.58 -15.31
N VAL A 186 7.61 3.84 -15.78
CA VAL A 186 7.80 5.06 -14.99
C VAL A 186 6.62 6.01 -15.12
N PHE A 187 6.50 6.90 -14.12
CA PHE A 187 5.71 8.12 -14.22
C PHE A 187 6.59 9.35 -14.07
N LYS A 188 6.11 10.49 -14.56
CA LYS A 188 6.82 11.76 -14.45
C LYS A 188 6.41 12.48 -13.16
N HIS A 189 7.40 12.85 -12.38
CA HIS A 189 7.30 13.71 -11.21
C HIS A 189 8.02 15.03 -11.50
N TYR A 190 7.31 16.14 -11.43
CA TYR A 190 7.88 17.46 -11.65
C TYR A 190 7.69 18.35 -10.42
N ASP A 191 8.80 18.84 -9.89
CA ASP A 191 8.83 19.79 -8.79
C ASP A 191 8.94 21.22 -9.35
N HIS A 192 7.88 21.99 -9.21
CA HIS A 192 7.80 23.38 -9.68
C HIS A 192 8.70 24.33 -8.87
N GLY A 193 9.03 23.99 -7.61
CA GLY A 193 9.86 24.83 -6.75
C GLY A 193 11.31 24.90 -7.18
N ASN A 194 11.86 23.82 -7.69
CA ASN A 194 13.25 23.72 -8.15
C ASN A 194 13.39 23.35 -9.62
N SER A 195 12.27 23.28 -10.36
CA SER A 195 12.20 22.91 -11.77
C SER A 195 12.82 21.55 -12.08
N ARG A 196 12.77 20.62 -11.13
CA ARG A 196 13.36 19.28 -11.27
C ARG A 196 12.34 18.28 -11.78
N THR A 197 12.71 17.56 -12.85
CA THR A 197 11.98 16.41 -13.37
C THR A 197 12.63 15.12 -12.84
N ARG A 198 11.79 14.17 -12.43
CA ARG A 198 12.19 12.79 -12.10
C ARG A 198 11.27 11.83 -12.86
N PHE A 199 11.82 10.71 -13.30
CA PHE A 199 11.05 9.58 -13.82
C PHE A 199 11.14 8.46 -12.78
N ILE A 200 10.07 8.31 -11.99
CA ILE A 200 10.00 7.38 -10.87
C ILE A 200 9.40 6.06 -11.37
N TYR A 201 10.06 4.94 -11.05
CA TYR A 201 9.59 3.63 -11.44
C TYR A 201 8.36 3.22 -10.64
N HIS A 202 7.37 2.65 -11.33
CA HIS A 202 6.25 1.97 -10.70
C HIS A 202 6.71 0.75 -9.93
N GLY A 203 5.95 0.35 -8.89
CA GLY A 203 6.17 -0.91 -8.21
C GLY A 203 6.08 -2.10 -9.17
N ASN A 204 6.97 -3.07 -8.97
CA ASN A 204 7.04 -4.28 -9.78
C ASN A 204 7.64 -5.42 -8.96
N ASP A 205 7.22 -6.63 -9.23
CA ASP A 205 7.70 -7.86 -8.58
C ASP A 205 8.51 -8.76 -9.51
N GLY A 206 8.84 -8.27 -10.71
CA GLY A 206 9.50 -9.03 -11.76
C GLY A 206 8.54 -9.69 -12.74
N THR A 207 7.24 -9.42 -12.61
CA THR A 207 6.26 -9.77 -13.66
C THR A 207 6.31 -8.74 -14.79
N SER A 208 5.67 -9.04 -15.90
CA SER A 208 5.67 -8.17 -17.08
C SER A 208 4.85 -6.88 -16.94
N MET A 209 4.07 -6.75 -15.87
CA MET A 209 3.13 -5.65 -15.68
C MET A 209 3.47 -4.84 -14.44
N PRO A 210 3.97 -3.60 -14.58
CA PRO A 210 4.14 -2.69 -13.48
C PRO A 210 2.78 -2.24 -12.91
N TRP A 211 2.74 -1.93 -11.61
CA TRP A 211 1.54 -1.42 -10.95
C TRP A 211 1.49 0.10 -11.07
N ASN A 212 0.74 0.61 -12.05
CA ASN A 212 0.77 2.02 -12.47
C ASN A 212 0.26 3.04 -11.45
N ASP A 213 -0.37 2.62 -10.38
CA ASP A 213 -0.79 3.47 -9.27
C ASP A 213 0.21 3.47 -8.10
N THR A 214 1.41 2.95 -8.30
CA THR A 214 2.45 2.78 -7.28
C THR A 214 3.79 3.39 -7.65
N ALA A 215 4.63 3.60 -6.65
CA ALA A 215 6.02 4.05 -6.76
C ALA A 215 6.94 3.10 -5.98
N GLN A 216 8.00 2.61 -6.63
CA GLN A 216 8.92 1.62 -6.08
C GLN A 216 9.91 2.24 -5.10
N LEU A 217 9.92 1.74 -3.87
CA LEU A 217 10.90 2.14 -2.85
C LEU A 217 12.31 1.65 -3.19
N ASN A 218 13.31 2.49 -2.92
CA ASN A 218 14.71 2.17 -3.13
C ASN A 218 15.37 1.68 -1.84
N TYR A 219 15.41 0.37 -1.64
CA TYR A 219 15.98 -0.25 -0.45
C TYR A 219 17.52 -0.19 -0.34
N LEU A 220 18.22 0.31 -1.35
CA LEU A 220 19.64 0.62 -1.22
C LEU A 220 19.86 1.89 -0.39
N ASN A 221 18.85 2.77 -0.32
CA ASN A 221 18.90 3.94 0.54
C ASN A 221 18.66 3.53 2.01
N PRO A 222 19.60 3.82 2.93
CA PRO A 222 19.44 3.50 4.35
C PRO A 222 18.27 4.23 5.02
N GLU A 223 17.95 5.45 4.59
CA GLU A 223 16.82 6.22 5.11
C GLU A 223 15.48 5.52 4.81
N VAL A 224 15.34 4.92 3.61
CA VAL A 224 14.18 4.14 3.23
C VAL A 224 14.02 2.92 4.14
N ARG A 225 15.12 2.19 4.37
CA ARG A 225 15.08 1.02 5.26
C ARG A 225 14.64 1.41 6.67
N GLU A 226 15.19 2.49 7.21
CA GLU A 226 14.80 2.99 8.54
C GLU A 226 13.33 3.41 8.57
N ALA A 227 12.87 4.19 7.59
CA ALA A 227 11.47 4.62 7.51
C ALA A 227 10.50 3.45 7.44
N VAL A 228 10.84 2.41 6.66
CA VAL A 228 10.02 1.19 6.56
C VAL A 228 10.04 0.40 7.87
N ILE A 229 11.17 0.27 8.54
CA ILE A 229 11.27 -0.38 9.86
C ILE A 229 10.37 0.35 10.86
N GLN A 230 10.43 1.67 10.95
CA GLN A 230 9.57 2.45 11.84
C GLN A 230 8.08 2.30 11.50
N THR A 231 7.76 2.21 10.21
CA THR A 231 6.39 1.94 9.77
C THR A 231 5.93 0.54 10.20
N ILE A 232 6.75 -0.49 10.01
CA ILE A 232 6.45 -1.86 10.47
C ILE A 232 6.20 -1.89 11.97
N LEU A 233 7.06 -1.23 12.76
CA LEU A 233 6.89 -1.15 14.21
C LEU A 233 5.60 -0.43 14.60
N SER A 234 5.24 0.63 13.88
CA SER A 234 3.98 1.34 14.09
C SER A 234 2.76 0.45 13.80
N VAL A 235 2.80 -0.32 12.73
CA VAL A 235 1.75 -1.31 12.38
C VAL A 235 1.69 -2.42 13.44
N ALA A 236 2.84 -2.94 13.88
CA ALA A 236 2.92 -4.02 14.87
C ALA A 236 2.36 -3.61 16.25
N ARG A 237 2.45 -2.33 16.62
CA ARG A 237 1.83 -1.83 17.86
C ARG A 237 0.30 -1.87 17.82
N LYS A 238 -0.29 -1.87 16.63
CA LYS A 238 -1.75 -1.88 16.43
C LYS A 238 -2.30 -3.27 16.13
N PHE A 239 -1.55 -4.07 15.39
CA PHE A 239 -2.01 -5.35 14.87
C PHE A 239 -1.06 -6.48 15.28
N PRO A 240 -1.55 -7.44 16.09
CA PRO A 240 -0.74 -8.60 16.49
C PRO A 240 -0.48 -9.56 15.33
N ILE A 241 -1.21 -9.43 14.23
CA ILE A 241 -1.04 -10.23 13.03
C ILE A 241 -0.86 -9.29 11.83
N ILE A 242 0.25 -9.45 11.10
CA ILE A 242 0.57 -8.66 9.92
C ILE A 242 0.79 -9.59 8.74
N ARG A 243 0.07 -9.33 7.64
CA ARG A 243 0.39 -9.93 6.35
C ARG A 243 1.28 -8.99 5.55
N PHE A 244 2.47 -9.43 5.23
CA PHE A 244 3.36 -8.68 4.35
C PHE A 244 3.04 -9.00 2.88
N ASP A 245 2.61 -7.98 2.15
CA ASP A 245 2.37 -8.07 0.72
C ASP A 245 3.65 -7.75 -0.07
N ALA A 246 3.89 -8.47 -1.17
CA ALA A 246 5.05 -8.31 -2.05
C ALA A 246 6.44 -8.35 -1.34
N ALA A 247 6.53 -8.97 -0.17
CA ALA A 247 7.77 -8.98 0.63
C ALA A 247 8.88 -9.86 0.03
N MET A 248 8.54 -10.83 -0.80
CA MET A 248 9.52 -11.73 -1.44
C MET A 248 10.50 -10.97 -2.35
N THR A 249 10.11 -9.82 -2.87
CA THR A 249 10.94 -8.99 -3.75
C THR A 249 12.05 -8.23 -3.00
N LEU A 250 12.00 -8.19 -1.66
CA LEU A 250 12.86 -7.36 -0.83
C LEU A 250 14.12 -8.08 -0.32
N THR A 251 14.28 -9.37 -0.61
CA THR A 251 15.55 -10.03 -0.33
C THR A 251 16.65 -9.36 -1.16
N LYS A 252 17.81 -9.09 -0.53
CA LYS A 252 18.90 -8.34 -1.17
C LYS A 252 19.24 -8.84 -2.57
N LYS A 253 19.37 -10.15 -2.74
CA LYS A 253 19.71 -10.78 -4.02
C LYS A 253 18.63 -10.54 -5.08
N HIS A 254 17.37 -10.72 -4.71
CA HIS A 254 16.24 -10.54 -5.64
C HIS A 254 16.06 -9.08 -6.02
N PHE A 255 16.13 -8.17 -5.04
CA PHE A 255 16.02 -6.73 -5.26
C PHE A 255 17.14 -6.21 -6.18
N GLN A 256 18.40 -6.66 -5.98
CA GLN A 256 19.50 -6.29 -6.87
C GLN A 256 19.30 -6.81 -8.29
N ARG A 257 18.84 -8.05 -8.44
CA ARG A 257 18.55 -8.63 -9.77
C ARG A 257 17.49 -7.84 -10.53
N LEU A 258 16.44 -7.40 -9.85
CA LEU A 258 15.35 -6.65 -10.49
C LEU A 258 15.76 -5.20 -10.83
N TRP A 259 16.32 -4.49 -9.87
CA TRP A 259 16.45 -3.04 -9.94
C TRP A 259 17.86 -2.55 -10.27
N PHE A 260 18.87 -3.37 -10.01
CA PHE A 260 20.28 -3.09 -10.26
C PHE A 260 20.99 -4.28 -10.87
N PRO A 261 20.49 -4.80 -12.01
CA PRO A 261 21.11 -5.92 -12.70
C PRO A 261 22.50 -5.53 -13.21
N GLN A 262 23.34 -6.55 -13.42
CA GLN A 262 24.62 -6.32 -14.12
C GLN A 262 24.36 -6.00 -15.59
N PRO A 263 25.10 -5.06 -16.19
CA PRO A 263 24.98 -4.75 -17.61
C PRO A 263 25.06 -6.02 -18.47
N GLY A 264 24.14 -6.15 -19.42
CA GLY A 264 24.06 -7.31 -20.31
C GLY A 264 23.48 -8.58 -19.72
N SER A 265 23.04 -8.58 -18.46
CA SER A 265 22.47 -9.77 -17.82
C SER A 265 20.99 -10.05 -18.17
N GLY A 266 20.33 -9.11 -18.85
CA GLY A 266 18.88 -9.13 -19.04
C GLY A 266 18.14 -8.91 -17.73
N GLY A 267 17.65 -7.69 -17.48
CA GLY A 267 16.83 -7.38 -16.32
C GLY A 267 15.38 -7.76 -16.55
N ASP A 268 14.68 -8.13 -15.47
CA ASP A 268 13.23 -8.37 -15.56
C ASP A 268 12.43 -7.05 -15.66
N ILE A 269 13.06 -5.93 -15.29
CA ILE A 269 12.47 -4.59 -15.43
C ILE A 269 13.04 -3.93 -16.69
N PRO A 270 12.22 -3.59 -17.67
CA PRO A 270 12.68 -2.92 -18.87
C PRO A 270 13.50 -1.67 -18.56
N SER A 271 14.55 -1.41 -19.33
CA SER A 271 15.52 -0.31 -19.16
C SER A 271 16.45 -0.38 -17.94
N ARG A 272 16.41 -1.44 -17.11
CA ARG A 272 17.30 -1.52 -15.95
C ARG A 272 18.61 -2.28 -16.21
N ALA A 273 18.68 -3.09 -17.25
CA ALA A 273 19.88 -3.87 -17.62
C ALA A 273 20.71 -3.24 -18.76
N GLU A 274 20.29 -2.12 -19.30
CA GLU A 274 20.93 -1.38 -20.39
C GLU A 274 21.96 -0.36 -19.89
#